data_c4302d2c03c4ac344f1a68fc01e61f77
#
_entry.id   c4302d2c03c4ac344f1a68fc01e61f77
#
_cell.length_a   1.000
_cell.length_b   1.000
_cell.length_c   1.000
_cell.angle_alpha   90.00
_cell.angle_beta   90.00
_cell.angle_gamma   90.00
#
_symmetry.space_group_name_H-M   'P 1'
#
loop_
_entity.id
_entity.type
_entity.pdbx_description
1 polymer ?
#
loop_
_entity_poly.entity_id
_entity_poly.type
_entity_poly.pdbx_seq_one_letter_code
_entity_poly.pdbx_strand_id
1 'polypeptide(L)'
;MHQEQQHDPVERPRHYNNGSVECIDAMKAMADGSGVEGHAAYLWQNAFKYMWRWPYKAKRLEDLRKCSWYLQRLIETIEIAEDERICAEEEEDI
;
A
#
# COMPACT_ATOMS: atom_id res chain seq x y z
N MET A 1 -20.48 4.45 -29.73
CA MET A 1 -19.95 3.90 -29.25
C MET A 1 -19.31 4.04 -28.40
N HIS A 2 -19.06 3.72 -27.78
CA HIS A 2 -18.59 3.93 -26.85
C HIS A 2 -17.61 3.43 -26.24
N GLN A 3 -17.35 3.86 -25.50
CA GLN A 3 -16.07 4.01 -24.90
C GLN A 3 -15.85 3.12 -23.75
N GLU A 4 -16.85 2.56 -23.23
CA GLU A 4 -16.69 1.57 -22.23
C GLU A 4 -15.98 0.34 -22.76
N GLN A 5 -15.86 0.22 -24.06
CA GLN A 5 -15.05 -0.85 -24.61
C GLN A 5 -13.59 -0.70 -24.28
N GLN A 6 -13.19 0.50 -23.87
CA GLN A 6 -11.81 0.75 -23.49
C GLN A 6 -11.48 0.26 -22.10
N HIS A 7 -12.49 -0.05 -21.32
CA HIS A 7 -12.30 -0.46 -19.93
C HIS A 7 -12.16 -1.97 -19.81
N ASP A 8 -11.07 -2.41 -19.21
CA ASP A 8 -10.82 -3.83 -18.93
C ASP A 8 -10.98 -4.05 -17.43
N PRO A 9 -12.04 -4.74 -17.00
CA PRO A 9 -12.27 -4.93 -15.57
C PRO A 9 -11.24 -5.80 -14.87
N VAL A 10 -10.46 -6.59 -15.61
CA VAL A 10 -9.44 -7.44 -15.02
C VAL A 10 -8.11 -6.72 -14.90
N GLU A 11 -7.64 -6.14 -15.99
CA GLU A 11 -6.35 -5.47 -16.01
C GLU A 11 -6.40 -4.04 -15.52
N ARG A 12 -7.53 -3.37 -15.74
CA ARG A 12 -7.67 -1.95 -15.41
C ARG A 12 -9.00 -1.70 -14.71
N PRO A 13 -9.19 -2.23 -13.50
CA PRO A 13 -10.42 -2.00 -12.75
C PRO A 13 -10.62 -0.52 -12.51
N ARG A 14 -11.87 -0.10 -12.61
CA ARG A 14 -12.21 1.32 -12.54
C ARG A 14 -11.73 1.99 -11.26
N HIS A 15 -11.84 1.32 -10.14
CA HIS A 15 -11.47 1.88 -8.84
C HIS A 15 -9.95 1.91 -8.58
N TYR A 16 -9.15 1.40 -9.52
CA TYR A 16 -7.69 1.44 -9.41
C TYR A 16 -7.06 2.30 -10.50
N ASN A 17 -7.88 2.85 -11.39
CA ASN A 17 -7.37 3.51 -12.59
C ASN A 17 -7.88 4.94 -12.66
N ASN A 18 -7.18 5.84 -12.01
CA ASN A 18 -7.54 7.24 -11.87
C ASN A 18 -6.65 8.11 -12.74
N GLY A 19 -7.27 8.82 -13.70
CA GLY A 19 -6.52 9.72 -14.56
C GLY A 19 -5.51 8.97 -15.42
N SER A 20 -4.31 9.50 -15.50
CA SER A 20 -3.29 8.97 -16.40
C SER A 20 -2.39 7.91 -15.79
N VAL A 21 -2.49 7.67 -14.48
CA VAL A 21 -1.63 6.72 -13.77
C VAL A 21 -2.50 5.63 -13.17
N GLU A 22 -2.14 4.38 -13.42
CA GLU A 22 -2.82 3.26 -12.81
C GLU A 22 -2.27 3.01 -11.41
N CYS A 23 -3.13 2.57 -10.51
CA CYS A 23 -2.73 2.29 -9.13
C CYS A 23 -1.55 1.34 -9.06
N ILE A 24 -1.57 0.27 -9.85
CA ILE A 24 -0.49 -0.72 -9.79
C ILE A 24 0.86 -0.14 -10.22
N ASP A 25 0.84 0.79 -11.17
CA ASP A 25 2.07 1.46 -11.60
C ASP A 25 2.58 2.41 -10.53
N ALA A 26 1.68 3.11 -9.86
CA ALA A 26 2.04 3.98 -8.74
C ALA A 26 2.61 3.16 -7.59
N MET A 27 2.02 2.00 -7.30
CA MET A 27 2.52 1.10 -6.26
C MET A 27 3.93 0.61 -6.57
N LYS A 28 4.17 0.25 -7.82
CA LYS A 28 5.50 -0.19 -8.25
C LYS A 28 6.51 0.94 -8.10
N ALA A 29 6.17 2.12 -8.59
CA ALA A 29 7.06 3.28 -8.50
C ALA A 29 7.39 3.63 -7.05
N MET A 30 6.41 3.55 -6.17
CA MET A 30 6.59 3.84 -4.75
C MET A 30 7.55 2.85 -4.11
N ALA A 31 7.45 1.58 -4.46
CA ALA A 31 8.22 0.51 -3.85
C ALA A 31 9.64 0.37 -4.41
N ASP A 32 9.84 0.74 -5.68
CA ASP A 32 11.13 0.56 -6.35
C ASP A 32 12.24 1.30 -5.61
N GLY A 33 13.30 0.57 -5.26
CA GLY A 33 14.45 1.13 -4.59
C GLY A 33 14.26 1.43 -3.11
N SER A 34 13.09 1.10 -2.54
CA SER A 34 12.80 1.40 -1.14
C SER A 34 13.52 0.50 -0.16
N GLY A 35 13.88 -0.71 -0.58
CA GLY A 35 14.44 -1.71 0.32
C GLY A 35 13.43 -2.37 1.25
N VAL A 36 12.16 -2.00 1.15
CA VAL A 36 11.11 -2.61 1.99
C VAL A 36 10.67 -3.92 1.38
N GLU A 37 10.71 -4.99 2.16
CA GLU A 37 10.42 -6.35 1.70
C GLU A 37 9.46 -7.07 2.63
N GLY A 38 8.97 -8.21 2.16
CA GLY A 38 8.20 -9.13 2.96
C GLY A 38 6.90 -8.56 3.49
N HIS A 39 6.62 -8.85 4.75
CA HIS A 39 5.34 -8.47 5.35
C HIS A 39 5.15 -6.96 5.40
N ALA A 40 6.22 -6.21 5.68
CA ALA A 40 6.14 -4.75 5.71
C ALA A 40 5.73 -4.20 4.33
N ALA A 41 6.28 -4.76 3.26
CA ALA A 41 5.92 -4.36 1.90
C ALA A 41 4.45 -4.66 1.63
N TYR A 42 3.97 -5.82 2.05
CA TYR A 42 2.56 -6.20 1.89
C TYR A 42 1.63 -5.20 2.59
N LEU A 43 1.94 -4.86 3.84
CA LEU A 43 1.13 -3.92 4.61
C LEU A 43 1.12 -2.52 3.97
N TRP A 44 2.28 -2.08 3.53
CA TRP A 44 2.45 -0.79 2.86
C TRP A 44 1.63 -0.71 1.58
N GLN A 45 1.75 -1.72 0.74
CA GLN A 45 1.04 -1.75 -0.53
C GLN A 45 -0.48 -1.78 -0.34
N ASN A 46 -0.96 -2.52 0.67
CA ASN A 46 -2.39 -2.56 0.95
C ASN A 46 -2.90 -1.24 1.49
N ALA A 47 -2.16 -0.58 2.38
CA ALA A 47 -2.54 0.75 2.87
C ALA A 47 -2.65 1.72 1.70
N PHE A 48 -1.67 1.71 0.81
CA PHE A 48 -1.65 2.57 -0.37
C PHE A 48 -2.84 2.29 -1.27
N LYS A 49 -3.14 1.04 -1.54
CA LYS A 49 -4.24 0.65 -2.40
C LYS A 49 -5.57 1.22 -1.92
N TYR A 50 -5.85 1.13 -0.63
CA TYR A 50 -7.09 1.66 -0.07
C TYR A 50 -7.11 3.19 -0.07
N MET A 51 -5.96 3.82 0.17
CA MET A 51 -5.85 5.27 0.08
C MET A 51 -6.08 5.77 -1.34
N TRP A 52 -5.65 5.00 -2.32
CA TRP A 52 -5.84 5.34 -3.73
C TRP A 52 -7.31 5.28 -4.15
N ARG A 53 -8.01 4.22 -3.73
CA ARG A 53 -9.32 3.90 -4.31
C ARG A 53 -10.52 4.38 -3.53
N TRP A 54 -10.36 4.83 -2.29
CA TRP A 54 -11.51 5.12 -1.43
C TRP A 54 -12.51 6.13 -2.03
N PRO A 55 -12.10 7.17 -2.82
CA PRO A 55 -13.07 8.12 -3.35
C PRO A 55 -13.94 7.54 -4.46
N TYR A 56 -13.53 6.42 -5.03
CA TYR A 56 -14.16 5.84 -6.22
C TYR A 56 -14.98 4.60 -5.93
N LYS A 57 -15.10 4.23 -4.66
CA LYS A 57 -15.87 3.07 -4.23
C LYS A 57 -17.09 3.54 -3.45
N ALA A 58 -18.13 2.69 -3.46
CA ALA A 58 -19.37 3.00 -2.73
C ALA A 58 -19.15 3.04 -1.21
N LYS A 59 -18.25 2.21 -0.70
CA LYS A 59 -18.01 2.08 0.74
C LYS A 59 -16.77 2.87 1.14
N ARG A 60 -16.85 4.17 1.03
CA ARG A 60 -15.71 5.07 1.28
C ARG A 60 -15.11 4.93 2.67
N LEU A 61 -15.95 4.97 3.69
CA LEU A 61 -15.47 4.90 5.07
C LEU A 61 -14.85 3.55 5.37
N GLU A 62 -15.42 2.47 4.82
CA GLU A 62 -14.87 1.13 4.99
C GLU A 62 -13.46 1.06 4.41
N ASP A 63 -13.24 1.61 3.22
CA ASP A 63 -11.91 1.61 2.60
C ASP A 63 -10.91 2.43 3.40
N LEU A 64 -11.33 3.57 3.94
CA LEU A 64 -10.46 4.38 4.79
C LEU A 64 -10.09 3.64 6.08
N ARG A 65 -11.03 2.90 6.65
CA ARG A 65 -10.76 2.10 7.83
C ARG A 65 -9.81 0.94 7.54
N LYS A 66 -9.93 0.33 6.37
CA LYS A 66 -8.98 -0.70 5.94
C LYS A 66 -7.59 -0.11 5.78
N CYS A 67 -7.49 1.07 5.18
CA CYS A 67 -6.21 1.76 5.07
C CYS A 67 -5.59 1.98 6.44
N SER A 68 -6.39 2.49 7.38
CA SER A 68 -5.93 2.74 8.74
C SER A 68 -5.45 1.47 9.42
N TRP A 69 -6.16 0.36 9.23
CA TRP A 69 -5.79 -0.93 9.81
C TRP A 69 -4.43 -1.40 9.29
N TYR A 70 -4.23 -1.36 7.98
CA TYR A 70 -2.96 -1.77 7.38
C TYR A 70 -1.82 -0.85 7.82
N LEU A 71 -2.08 0.45 7.89
CA LEU A 71 -1.08 1.42 8.32
C LEU A 71 -0.66 1.16 9.77
N GLN A 72 -1.63 0.91 10.66
CA GLN A 72 -1.32 0.64 12.06
C GLN A 72 -0.48 -0.63 12.21
N ARG A 73 -0.81 -1.68 11.46
CA ARG A 73 -0.02 -2.91 11.47
C ARG A 73 1.40 -2.67 10.94
N LEU A 74 1.52 -1.82 9.93
CA LEU A 74 2.84 -1.47 9.39
C LEU A 74 3.66 -0.75 10.44
N ILE A 75 3.07 0.23 11.12
CA ILE A 75 3.75 0.96 12.19
C ILE A 75 4.26 -0.02 13.25
N GLU A 76 3.42 -0.93 13.70
CA GLU A 76 3.80 -1.92 14.71
C GLU A 76 4.93 -2.82 14.23
N THR A 77 4.88 -3.23 12.97
CA THR A 77 5.91 -4.08 12.36
C THR A 77 7.25 -3.36 12.35
N ILE A 78 7.26 -2.09 11.97
CA ILE A 78 8.49 -1.30 11.92
C ILE A 78 9.01 -0.99 13.32
N GLU A 79 8.11 -0.73 14.28
CA GLU A 79 8.53 -0.52 15.67
C GLU A 79 9.27 -1.73 16.22
N ILE A 80 8.75 -2.93 15.98
CA ILE A 80 9.40 -4.16 16.42
C ILE A 80 10.78 -4.31 15.76
N ALA A 81 10.86 -4.09 14.45
CA ALA A 81 12.11 -4.20 13.71
C ALA A 81 13.15 -3.20 14.21
N GLU A 82 12.71 -1.96 14.51
CA GLU A 82 13.63 -0.94 15.03
C GLU A 82 14.12 -1.30 16.44
N ASP A 83 13.24 -1.82 17.29
CA ASP A 83 13.61 -2.26 18.63
C ASP A 83 14.61 -3.40 18.57
N GLU A 84 14.42 -4.37 17.69
CA GLU A 84 15.34 -5.47 17.51
C GLU A 84 16.70 -4.98 17.02
N ARG A 85 16.72 -4.02 16.10
CA ARG A 85 17.95 -3.45 15.59
C ARG A 85 18.71 -2.73 16.69
N ILE A 86 18.04 -1.95 17.49
CA ILE A 86 18.64 -1.21 18.61
C ILE A 86 19.24 -2.18 19.63
N CYS A 87 18.52 -3.24 19.97
CA CYS A 87 19.01 -4.26 20.91
C CYS A 87 20.27 -4.94 20.37
N ALA A 88 20.30 -5.26 19.08
CA ALA A 88 21.46 -5.89 18.47
C ALA A 88 22.66 -4.95 18.50
N GLU A 89 22.48 -3.67 18.25
CA GLU A 89 23.55 -2.67 18.32
C GLU A 89 24.08 -2.54 19.73
N GLU A 90 23.22 -2.54 20.74
CA GLU A 90 23.62 -2.48 22.13
C GLU A 90 24.44 -3.71 22.54
N GLU A 91 24.07 -4.89 22.07
CA GLU A 91 24.83 -6.11 22.33
C GLU A 91 26.21 -6.06 21.71
N GLU A 92 26.32 -5.48 20.51
CA GLU A 92 27.65 -5.35 19.87
C GLU A 92 28.57 -4.41 20.61
N ASP A 93 28.06 -3.44 21.32
CA ASP A 93 28.84 -2.48 22.07
C ASP A 93 29.41 -3.06 23.37
N ILE A 94 28.96 -4.22 23.77
CA ILE A 94 29.48 -4.89 24.95
C ILE A 94 30.73 -5.70 24.60
#